data_b91212c7cc066662a858152db9d443d4
#
_entry.id   b91212c7cc066662a858152db9d443d4
#
_cell.length_a   1.000
_cell.length_b   1.000
_cell.length_c   1.000
_cell.angle_alpha   90.00
_cell.angle_beta   90.00
_cell.angle_gamma   90.00
#
_symmetry.space_group_name_H-M   'P 1'
#
loop_
_entity.id
_entity.type
_entity.pdbx_description
1 polymer ?
#
loop_
_entity_poly.entity_id
_entity_poly.type
_entity_poly.pdbx_seq_one_letter_code
_entity_poly.pdbx_strand_id
1 'polypeptide(L)'
;MPTPASPRPARTRNPRGEGGRLREDIMAAATELLEESGDQSSVTLRSIARRAGVAAPSIYRHFPDQPSIMLAVVQQAFAMLEADLRSAVDAAGSDARERLFAFCNAYLDFADQHPGRYRTMFGGAWMPDLGSSSVTEGDVSSLGGESLTLLADALEDCVRAGCATSSDPVADAVALWLGLHGLAHQRLVTVAFPWPADIAERLITTLAHLDEA
;
A
#
# COMPACT_ATOMS: atom_id res chain seq x y z
N MET A 1 -1.54 -44.96 -43.99
CA MET A 1 -2.77 -44.24 -43.63
C MET A 1 -2.44 -43.37 -42.43
N PRO A 2 -2.39 -42.05 -42.54
CA PRO A 2 -2.15 -41.18 -41.38
C PRO A 2 -3.48 -40.97 -40.61
N THR A 3 -3.42 -41.11 -39.30
CA THR A 3 -4.52 -40.90 -38.35
C THR A 3 -4.93 -39.44 -38.34
N PRO A 4 -6.24 -39.07 -38.37
CA PRO A 4 -6.63 -37.66 -38.32
C PRO A 4 -6.42 -37.07 -36.92
N ALA A 5 -5.85 -35.89 -36.89
CA ALA A 5 -5.64 -35.11 -35.68
C ALA A 5 -6.97 -34.70 -35.03
N SER A 6 -7.11 -34.96 -33.73
CA SER A 6 -8.28 -34.52 -32.93
C SER A 6 -8.44 -32.99 -32.97
N PRO A 7 -9.68 -32.49 -33.11
CA PRO A 7 -9.93 -31.06 -33.12
C PRO A 7 -9.67 -30.45 -31.74
N ARG A 8 -8.95 -29.32 -31.71
CA ARG A 8 -8.76 -28.50 -30.51
C ARG A 8 -10.13 -28.04 -30.00
N PRO A 9 -10.38 -28.09 -28.66
CA PRO A 9 -11.64 -27.60 -28.09
C PRO A 9 -11.83 -26.13 -28.42
N ALA A 10 -13.03 -25.79 -28.88
CA ALA A 10 -13.43 -24.42 -29.19
C ALA A 10 -13.39 -23.56 -27.92
N ARG A 11 -12.72 -22.42 -28.02
CA ARG A 11 -12.55 -21.44 -26.97
C ARG A 11 -13.91 -20.87 -26.58
N THR A 12 -14.39 -21.16 -25.37
CA THR A 12 -15.65 -20.63 -24.83
C THR A 12 -15.55 -19.11 -24.76
N ARG A 13 -16.48 -18.40 -25.34
CA ARG A 13 -16.57 -16.96 -25.33
C ARG A 13 -17.00 -16.54 -23.94
N ASN A 14 -16.18 -15.70 -23.24
CA ASN A 14 -16.44 -15.22 -21.88
C ASN A 14 -17.82 -14.56 -21.78
N PRO A 15 -18.65 -14.91 -20.76
CA PRO A 15 -19.93 -14.25 -20.48
C PRO A 15 -19.75 -12.78 -20.12
N ARG A 16 -20.76 -11.95 -20.38
CA ARG A 16 -20.80 -10.54 -19.96
C ARG A 16 -20.80 -10.47 -18.43
N GLY A 17 -19.74 -9.86 -17.84
CA GLY A 17 -19.52 -9.70 -16.38
C GLY A 17 -18.11 -10.03 -15.90
N GLU A 18 -17.27 -10.68 -16.73
CA GLU A 18 -15.92 -11.12 -16.35
C GLU A 18 -14.83 -10.04 -16.49
N GLY A 19 -15.17 -8.82 -16.95
CA GLY A 19 -14.18 -7.75 -17.09
C GLY A 19 -13.56 -7.32 -15.76
N GLY A 20 -14.35 -7.22 -14.68
CA GLY A 20 -13.86 -6.91 -13.33
C GLY A 20 -12.96 -8.01 -12.80
N ARG A 21 -13.40 -9.27 -12.92
CA ARG A 21 -12.65 -10.43 -12.45
C ARG A 21 -11.27 -10.57 -13.13
N LEU A 22 -11.22 -10.36 -14.45
CA LEU A 22 -9.93 -10.42 -15.16
C LEU A 22 -8.97 -9.32 -14.72
N ARG A 23 -9.48 -8.12 -14.40
CA ARG A 23 -8.66 -7.04 -13.85
C ARG A 23 -8.07 -7.43 -12.49
N GLU A 24 -8.89 -8.03 -11.62
CA GLU A 24 -8.47 -8.53 -10.30
C GLU A 24 -7.45 -9.67 -10.43
N ASP A 25 -7.66 -10.63 -11.34
CA ASP A 25 -6.74 -11.74 -11.61
C ASP A 25 -5.37 -11.22 -12.10
N ILE A 26 -5.35 -10.17 -12.94
CA ILE A 26 -4.12 -9.52 -13.41
C ILE A 26 -3.38 -8.86 -12.24
N MET A 27 -4.09 -8.15 -11.37
CA MET A 27 -3.51 -7.49 -10.20
C MET A 27 -2.97 -8.50 -9.19
N ALA A 28 -3.74 -9.56 -8.91
CA ALA A 28 -3.31 -10.64 -8.03
C ALA A 28 -2.02 -11.30 -8.54
N ALA A 29 -1.98 -11.61 -9.85
CA ALA A 29 -0.79 -12.19 -10.47
C ALA A 29 0.43 -11.25 -10.40
N ALA A 30 0.24 -9.94 -10.55
CA ALA A 30 1.32 -8.95 -10.42
C ALA A 30 1.83 -8.86 -8.97
N THR A 31 0.92 -8.86 -8.00
CA THR A 31 1.25 -8.84 -6.58
C THR A 31 2.04 -10.09 -6.17
N GLU A 32 1.57 -11.29 -6.55
CA GLU A 32 2.28 -12.54 -6.27
C GLU A 32 3.70 -12.56 -6.85
N LEU A 33 3.87 -12.13 -8.13
CA LEU A 33 5.18 -12.07 -8.77
C LEU A 33 6.12 -11.12 -8.04
N LEU A 34 5.61 -10.00 -7.55
CA LEU A 34 6.38 -9.01 -6.81
C LEU A 34 6.78 -9.52 -5.42
N GLU A 35 5.86 -10.17 -4.71
CA GLU A 35 6.11 -10.77 -3.39
C GLU A 35 7.14 -11.91 -3.47
N GLU A 36 7.05 -12.75 -4.51
CA GLU A 36 8.00 -13.87 -4.73
C GLU A 36 9.41 -13.40 -5.09
N SER A 37 9.53 -12.39 -5.95
CA SER A 37 10.83 -11.95 -6.48
C SER A 37 11.50 -10.83 -5.70
N GLY A 38 10.69 -10.00 -5.02
CA GLY A 38 11.15 -8.75 -4.42
C GLY A 38 11.62 -7.69 -5.43
N ASP A 39 11.49 -7.97 -6.73
CA ASP A 39 12.00 -7.12 -7.81
C ASP A 39 10.92 -6.85 -8.87
N GLN A 40 10.68 -5.56 -9.13
CA GLN A 40 9.75 -5.11 -10.16
C GLN A 40 10.12 -5.55 -11.57
N SER A 41 11.39 -5.75 -11.87
CA SER A 41 11.82 -6.19 -13.21
C SER A 41 11.26 -7.56 -13.60
N SER A 42 10.87 -8.35 -12.60
CA SER A 42 10.19 -9.65 -12.78
C SER A 42 8.73 -9.52 -13.19
N VAL A 43 8.09 -8.38 -12.87
CA VAL A 43 6.66 -8.11 -13.12
C VAL A 43 6.49 -7.55 -14.52
N THR A 44 6.59 -8.41 -15.53
CA THR A 44 6.37 -8.03 -16.95
C THR A 44 4.98 -8.43 -17.41
N LEU A 45 4.43 -7.77 -18.44
CA LEU A 45 3.14 -8.18 -19.04
C LEU A 45 3.12 -9.66 -19.41
N ARG A 46 4.25 -10.22 -19.84
CA ARG A 46 4.36 -11.64 -20.19
C ARG A 46 4.35 -12.55 -18.96
N SER A 47 5.05 -12.18 -17.88
CA SER A 47 5.03 -12.95 -16.62
C SER A 47 3.65 -12.91 -15.98
N ILE A 48 3.01 -11.73 -15.95
CA ILE A 48 1.64 -11.55 -15.47
C ILE A 48 0.65 -12.39 -16.26
N ALA A 49 0.68 -12.32 -17.60
CA ALA A 49 -0.21 -13.11 -18.46
C ALA A 49 -0.08 -14.60 -18.20
N ARG A 50 1.16 -15.09 -18.05
CA ARG A 50 1.45 -16.51 -17.73
C ARG A 50 0.91 -16.89 -16.36
N ARG A 51 1.10 -16.06 -15.33
CA ARG A 51 0.63 -16.31 -13.96
C ARG A 51 -0.91 -16.28 -13.89
N ALA A 52 -1.56 -15.30 -14.49
CA ALA A 52 -3.01 -15.18 -14.55
C ALA A 52 -3.69 -16.18 -15.51
N GLY A 53 -2.92 -16.99 -16.25
CA GLY A 53 -3.47 -17.96 -17.19
C GLY A 53 -4.19 -17.35 -18.39
N VAL A 54 -3.84 -16.12 -18.79
CA VAL A 54 -4.48 -15.37 -19.86
C VAL A 54 -3.55 -15.09 -21.03
N ALA A 55 -4.10 -14.71 -22.18
CA ALA A 55 -3.30 -14.25 -23.30
C ALA A 55 -2.84 -12.80 -23.06
N ALA A 56 -1.57 -12.49 -23.28
CA ALA A 56 -1.02 -11.15 -23.08
C ALA A 56 -1.84 -10.02 -23.74
N PRO A 57 -2.43 -10.17 -24.96
CA PRO A 57 -3.32 -9.16 -25.53
C PRO A 57 -4.58 -8.87 -24.71
N SER A 58 -4.99 -9.79 -23.82
CA SER A 58 -6.17 -9.57 -22.97
C SER A 58 -5.90 -8.52 -21.87
N ILE A 59 -4.64 -8.38 -21.45
CA ILE A 59 -4.22 -7.42 -20.43
C ILE A 59 -4.43 -5.98 -20.91
N TYR A 60 -4.07 -5.68 -22.16
CA TYR A 60 -4.16 -4.33 -22.71
C TYR A 60 -5.56 -3.71 -22.72
N ARG A 61 -6.61 -4.53 -22.54
CA ARG A 61 -7.99 -4.03 -22.40
C ARG A 61 -8.28 -3.44 -21.02
N HIS A 62 -7.46 -3.79 -20.02
CA HIS A 62 -7.60 -3.35 -18.63
C HIS A 62 -6.49 -2.42 -18.18
N PHE A 63 -5.31 -2.61 -18.74
CA PHE A 63 -4.10 -1.86 -18.41
C PHE A 63 -3.34 -1.56 -19.69
N PRO A 64 -3.13 -0.29 -20.03
CA PRO A 64 -2.46 0.10 -21.28
C PRO A 64 -0.97 -0.28 -21.29
N ASP A 65 -0.34 -0.34 -20.12
CA ASP A 65 1.08 -0.65 -19.94
C ASP A 65 1.37 -1.31 -18.58
N GLN A 66 2.61 -1.71 -18.35
CA GLN A 66 3.05 -2.29 -17.08
C GLN A 66 3.01 -1.27 -15.93
N PRO A 67 3.45 -0.01 -16.07
CA PRO A 67 3.34 0.99 -15.01
C PRO A 67 1.92 1.17 -14.46
N SER A 68 0.90 1.11 -15.30
CA SER A 68 -0.50 1.20 -14.86
C SER A 68 -0.96 -0.01 -14.03
N ILE A 69 -0.41 -1.21 -14.28
CA ILE A 69 -0.65 -2.38 -13.41
C ILE A 69 0.01 -2.16 -12.05
N MET A 70 1.26 -1.69 -12.05
CA MET A 70 2.00 -1.42 -10.82
C MET A 70 1.32 -0.32 -10.00
N LEU A 71 0.85 0.75 -10.63
CA LEU A 71 0.05 1.78 -9.97
C LEU A 71 -1.18 1.17 -9.27
N ALA A 72 -1.92 0.31 -9.97
CA ALA A 72 -3.09 -0.33 -9.39
C ALA A 72 -2.74 -1.25 -8.20
N VAL A 73 -1.61 -1.95 -8.24
CA VAL A 73 -1.09 -2.76 -7.11
C VAL A 73 -0.74 -1.88 -5.92
N VAL A 74 -0.05 -0.76 -6.15
CA VAL A 74 0.30 0.22 -5.11
C VAL A 74 -0.95 0.86 -4.52
N GLN A 75 -1.90 1.29 -5.35
CA GLN A 75 -3.19 1.82 -4.90
C GLN A 75 -3.96 0.82 -4.03
N GLN A 76 -3.95 -0.46 -4.40
CA GLN A 76 -4.60 -1.51 -3.60
C GLN A 76 -3.91 -1.70 -2.24
N ALA A 77 -2.58 -1.59 -2.19
CA ALA A 77 -1.84 -1.68 -0.93
C ALA A 77 -2.15 -0.48 -0.01
N PHE A 78 -2.25 0.74 -0.56
CA PHE A 78 -2.70 1.91 0.19
C PHE A 78 -4.14 1.77 0.68
N ALA A 79 -5.06 1.27 -0.15
CA ALA A 79 -6.45 1.04 0.28
C ALA A 79 -6.56 0.02 1.43
N MET A 80 -5.69 -1.01 1.46
CA MET A 80 -5.61 -1.94 2.60
C MET A 80 -5.11 -1.22 3.85
N LEU A 81 -3.99 -0.50 3.75
CA LEU A 81 -3.46 0.29 4.86
C LEU A 81 -4.53 1.23 5.43
N GLU A 82 -5.22 1.98 4.57
CA GLU A 82 -6.28 2.92 4.98
C GLU A 82 -7.43 2.21 5.70
N ALA A 83 -7.83 1.02 5.24
CA ALA A 83 -8.87 0.23 5.89
C ALA A 83 -8.44 -0.22 7.30
N ASP A 84 -7.19 -0.67 7.46
CA ASP A 84 -6.63 -1.10 8.74
C ASP A 84 -6.52 0.10 9.71
N LEU A 85 -6.04 1.26 9.23
CA LEU A 85 -5.94 2.50 10.01
C LEU A 85 -7.31 2.96 10.50
N ARG A 86 -8.31 3.03 9.62
CA ARG A 86 -9.69 3.42 9.99
C ARG A 86 -10.28 2.45 11.02
N SER A 87 -10.11 1.14 10.78
CA SER A 87 -10.61 0.11 11.70
C SER A 87 -9.99 0.24 13.10
N ALA A 88 -8.69 0.49 13.18
CA ALA A 88 -7.99 0.67 14.45
C ALA A 88 -8.48 1.93 15.19
N VAL A 89 -8.60 3.06 14.48
CA VAL A 89 -9.09 4.33 15.04
C VAL A 89 -10.55 4.20 15.52
N ASP A 90 -11.41 3.51 14.75
CA ASP A 90 -12.81 3.30 15.13
C ASP A 90 -12.94 2.38 16.38
N ALA A 91 -12.05 1.40 16.50
CA ALA A 91 -12.03 0.48 17.64
C ALA A 91 -11.49 1.11 18.93
N ALA A 92 -10.70 2.17 18.86
CA ALA A 92 -10.07 2.85 20.00
C ALA A 92 -11.06 3.72 20.84
N GLY A 93 -12.32 3.82 20.41
CA GLY A 93 -13.33 4.58 21.13
C GLY A 93 -13.27 6.09 20.88
N SER A 94 -13.53 6.91 21.91
CA SER A 94 -13.69 8.35 21.76
C SER A 94 -12.53 9.19 22.31
N ASP A 95 -11.55 8.58 22.98
CA ASP A 95 -10.37 9.28 23.49
C ASP A 95 -9.42 9.63 22.33
N ALA A 96 -9.12 10.91 22.17
CA ALA A 96 -8.31 11.40 21.06
C ALA A 96 -6.88 10.85 21.09
N ARG A 97 -6.27 10.75 22.29
CA ARG A 97 -4.93 10.21 22.47
C ARG A 97 -4.89 8.74 22.11
N GLU A 98 -5.84 7.94 22.59
CA GLU A 98 -5.92 6.51 22.27
C GLU A 98 -6.13 6.28 20.77
N ARG A 99 -6.95 7.09 20.10
CA ARG A 99 -7.16 7.03 18.65
C ARG A 99 -5.89 7.35 17.85
N LEU A 100 -5.11 8.35 18.26
CA LEU A 100 -3.83 8.66 17.63
C LEU A 100 -2.83 7.51 17.78
N PHE A 101 -2.73 6.93 18.99
CA PHE A 101 -1.87 5.75 19.23
C PHE A 101 -2.34 4.53 18.44
N ALA A 102 -3.66 4.30 18.34
CA ALA A 102 -4.21 3.20 17.54
C ALA A 102 -3.85 3.35 16.06
N PHE A 103 -3.96 4.56 15.50
CA PHE A 103 -3.50 4.85 14.14
C PHE A 103 -2.02 4.52 13.95
N CYS A 104 -1.15 5.06 14.81
CA CYS A 104 0.30 4.92 14.70
C CYS A 104 0.73 3.44 14.84
N ASN A 105 0.14 2.72 15.78
CA ASN A 105 0.42 1.29 15.96
C ASN A 105 -0.07 0.47 14.77
N ALA A 106 -1.28 0.72 14.25
CA ALA A 106 -1.79 0.03 13.06
C ALA A 106 -0.90 0.26 11.83
N TYR A 107 -0.31 1.45 11.67
CA TYR A 107 0.67 1.73 10.61
C TYR A 107 1.93 0.85 10.75
N LEU A 108 2.49 0.75 11.97
CA LEU A 108 3.66 -0.09 12.25
C LEU A 108 3.34 -1.58 12.08
N ASP A 109 2.18 -2.01 12.56
CA ASP A 109 1.69 -3.39 12.44
C ASP A 109 1.48 -3.79 10.98
N PHE A 110 0.96 -2.88 10.13
CA PHE A 110 0.84 -3.12 8.70
C PHE A 110 2.20 -3.39 8.05
N ALA A 111 3.21 -2.61 8.39
CA ALA A 111 4.57 -2.82 7.88
C ALA A 111 5.15 -4.18 8.29
N ASP A 112 4.93 -4.59 9.54
CA ASP A 112 5.41 -5.86 10.08
C ASP A 112 4.64 -7.07 9.51
N GLN A 113 3.32 -6.95 9.34
CA GLN A 113 2.47 -8.04 8.83
C GLN A 113 2.51 -8.17 7.30
N HIS A 114 2.75 -7.07 6.59
CA HIS A 114 2.75 -7.00 5.14
C HIS A 114 4.06 -6.41 4.56
N PRO A 115 5.24 -6.96 4.91
CA PRO A 115 6.53 -6.35 4.55
C PRO A 115 6.76 -6.27 3.03
N GLY A 116 6.19 -7.19 2.25
CA GLY A 116 6.22 -7.16 0.79
C GLY A 116 5.44 -5.98 0.23
N ARG A 117 4.22 -5.75 0.71
CA ARG A 117 3.37 -4.62 0.32
C ARG A 117 3.97 -3.29 0.75
N TYR A 118 4.45 -3.20 1.99
CA TYR A 118 5.12 -2.02 2.51
C TYR A 118 6.32 -1.63 1.65
N ARG A 119 7.16 -2.59 1.25
CA ARG A 119 8.28 -2.34 0.32
C ARG A 119 7.80 -1.90 -1.07
N THR A 120 6.69 -2.45 -1.55
CA THR A 120 6.10 -2.02 -2.84
C THR A 120 5.65 -0.57 -2.80
N MET A 121 5.04 -0.14 -1.69
CA MET A 121 4.56 1.24 -1.51
C MET A 121 5.70 2.24 -1.34
N PHE A 122 6.71 1.90 -0.53
CA PHE A 122 7.69 2.87 -0.03
C PHE A 122 9.15 2.52 -0.35
N GLY A 123 9.44 1.35 -0.89
CA GLY A 123 10.82 0.89 -1.14
C GLY A 123 11.55 1.59 -2.29
N GLY A 124 10.94 2.59 -2.91
CA GLY A 124 11.54 3.36 -4.02
C GLY A 124 11.79 2.54 -5.29
N ALA A 125 11.41 1.26 -5.29
CA ALA A 125 11.61 0.37 -6.42
C ALA A 125 10.69 0.73 -7.59
N TRP A 126 9.50 1.28 -7.32
CA TRP A 126 8.56 1.69 -8.35
C TRP A 126 8.57 3.22 -8.52
N MET A 127 9.23 3.64 -9.58
CA MET A 127 9.20 5.02 -10.07
C MET A 127 8.82 4.96 -11.55
N PRO A 128 7.55 5.22 -11.91
CA PRO A 128 7.13 5.19 -13.31
C PRO A 128 7.82 6.31 -14.08
N ASP A 129 8.20 6.00 -15.32
CA ASP A 129 8.61 7.04 -16.26
C ASP A 129 7.35 7.80 -16.72
N LEU A 130 7.08 8.94 -16.09
CA LEU A 130 5.88 9.76 -16.35
C LEU A 130 5.85 10.31 -17.79
N GLY A 131 7.00 10.38 -18.47
CA GLY A 131 7.09 10.85 -19.87
C GLY A 131 6.72 9.79 -20.90
N SER A 132 6.78 8.49 -20.56
CA SER A 132 6.60 7.38 -21.50
C SER A 132 5.55 6.36 -21.06
N SER A 133 4.88 6.56 -19.93
CA SER A 133 3.83 5.68 -19.43
C SER A 133 2.46 6.34 -19.41
N SER A 134 1.41 5.54 -19.18
CA SER A 134 0.05 6.04 -18.98
C SER A 134 -0.20 6.61 -17.57
N VAL A 135 0.77 6.48 -16.66
CA VAL A 135 0.70 7.00 -15.29
C VAL A 135 1.03 8.48 -15.30
N THR A 136 0.21 9.28 -14.64
CA THR A 136 0.38 10.73 -14.52
C THR A 136 1.03 11.12 -13.20
N GLU A 137 1.59 12.34 -13.13
CA GLU A 137 2.09 12.94 -11.90
C GLU A 137 0.99 13.02 -10.82
N GLY A 138 -0.26 13.33 -11.24
CA GLY A 138 -1.42 13.36 -10.36
C GLY A 138 -1.73 11.99 -9.73
N ASP A 139 -1.59 10.90 -10.50
CA ASP A 139 -1.78 9.54 -9.97
C ASP A 139 -0.76 9.22 -8.87
N VAL A 140 0.49 9.62 -9.05
CA VAL A 140 1.56 9.36 -8.08
C VAL A 140 1.42 10.26 -6.86
N SER A 141 1.14 11.55 -7.05
CA SER A 141 1.04 12.52 -5.96
C SER A 141 -0.18 12.30 -5.05
N SER A 142 -1.20 11.59 -5.53
CA SER A 142 -2.38 11.24 -4.72
C SER A 142 -2.18 10.03 -3.81
N LEU A 143 -1.09 9.25 -4.00
CA LEU A 143 -0.83 8.06 -3.19
C LEU A 143 -0.59 8.41 -1.72
N GLY A 144 -1.33 7.76 -0.82
CA GLY A 144 -1.19 7.94 0.63
C GLY A 144 -1.80 9.24 1.19
N GLY A 145 -2.38 10.09 0.36
CA GLY A 145 -3.01 11.35 0.81
C GLY A 145 -4.10 11.15 1.86
N GLU A 146 -4.94 10.14 1.68
CA GLU A 146 -5.99 9.77 2.65
C GLU A 146 -5.39 9.37 4.01
N SER A 147 -4.34 8.54 4.01
CA SER A 147 -3.68 8.12 5.26
C SER A 147 -3.07 9.31 6.01
N LEU A 148 -2.47 10.26 5.27
CA LEU A 148 -1.91 11.47 5.88
C LEU A 148 -3.01 12.39 6.41
N THR A 149 -4.14 12.52 5.71
CA THR A 149 -5.30 13.29 6.18
C THR A 149 -5.85 12.68 7.48
N LEU A 150 -6.03 11.36 7.54
CA LEU A 150 -6.47 10.68 8.76
C LEU A 150 -5.54 10.92 9.95
N LEU A 151 -4.23 10.97 9.73
CA LEU A 151 -3.26 11.26 10.78
C LEU A 151 -3.36 12.72 11.25
N ALA A 152 -3.48 13.67 10.31
CA ALA A 152 -3.65 15.08 10.63
C ALA A 152 -4.94 15.32 11.42
N ASP A 153 -6.06 14.72 11.00
CA ASP A 153 -7.35 14.80 11.71
C ASP A 153 -7.24 14.24 13.15
N ALA A 154 -6.55 13.10 13.33
CA ALA A 154 -6.33 12.51 14.65
C ALA A 154 -5.47 13.41 15.55
N LEU A 155 -4.47 14.10 15.01
CA LEU A 155 -3.66 15.04 15.75
C LEU A 155 -4.43 16.33 16.08
N GLU A 156 -5.24 16.84 15.15
CA GLU A 156 -6.15 17.96 15.42
C GLU A 156 -7.15 17.63 16.55
N ASP A 157 -7.66 16.39 16.58
CA ASP A 157 -8.53 15.93 17.67
C ASP A 157 -7.78 15.95 19.02
N CYS A 158 -6.50 15.56 19.07
CA CYS A 158 -5.69 15.66 20.29
C CYS A 158 -5.50 17.12 20.74
N VAL A 159 -5.23 18.05 19.83
CA VAL A 159 -5.14 19.48 20.13
C VAL A 159 -6.46 20.01 20.66
N ARG A 160 -7.58 19.67 20.03
CA ARG A 160 -8.92 20.09 20.43
C ARG A 160 -9.31 19.51 21.80
N ALA A 161 -8.88 18.30 22.11
CA ALA A 161 -9.08 17.66 23.41
C ALA A 161 -8.15 18.20 24.51
N GLY A 162 -7.14 19.01 24.15
CA GLY A 162 -6.17 19.57 25.08
C GLY A 162 -5.12 18.58 25.57
N CYS A 163 -4.85 17.50 24.82
CA CYS A 163 -3.81 16.52 25.14
C CYS A 163 -2.59 16.61 24.22
N ALA A 164 -2.57 17.59 23.30
CA ALA A 164 -1.42 17.92 22.47
C ALA A 164 -1.26 19.44 22.34
N THR A 165 0.00 19.89 22.22
CA THR A 165 0.37 21.33 22.16
C THR A 165 0.83 21.76 20.76
N SER A 166 0.53 20.97 19.71
CA SER A 166 0.88 21.29 18.33
C SER A 166 0.25 22.64 17.91
N SER A 167 1.07 23.49 17.30
CA SER A 167 0.62 24.74 16.68
C SER A 167 0.35 24.62 15.19
N ASP A 168 0.79 23.53 14.56
CA ASP A 168 0.55 23.18 13.15
C ASP A 168 0.37 21.65 13.02
N PRO A 169 -0.83 21.14 13.34
CA PRO A 169 -1.10 19.71 13.33
C PRO A 169 -0.83 19.03 11.98
N VAL A 170 -0.98 19.74 10.87
CA VAL A 170 -0.71 19.19 9.54
C VAL A 170 0.78 18.98 9.32
N ALA A 171 1.63 19.94 9.67
CA ALA A 171 3.07 19.81 9.57
C ALA A 171 3.60 18.74 10.54
N ASP A 172 3.09 18.71 11.77
CA ASP A 172 3.48 17.72 12.78
C ASP A 172 3.01 16.30 12.41
N ALA A 173 1.86 16.15 11.74
CA ALA A 173 1.43 14.88 11.18
C ALA A 173 2.40 14.36 10.10
N VAL A 174 2.94 15.23 9.25
CA VAL A 174 4.00 14.86 8.29
C VAL A 174 5.26 14.43 9.02
N ALA A 175 5.69 15.17 10.05
CA ALA A 175 6.86 14.81 10.85
C ALA A 175 6.67 13.47 11.57
N LEU A 176 5.50 13.25 12.16
CA LEU A 176 5.14 11.98 12.80
C LEU A 176 5.12 10.83 11.80
N TRP A 177 4.51 11.02 10.62
CA TRP A 177 4.53 10.02 9.56
C TRP A 177 5.95 9.66 9.14
N LEU A 178 6.83 10.64 8.94
CA LEU A 178 8.25 10.40 8.62
C LEU A 178 8.96 9.60 9.71
N GLY A 179 8.67 9.89 10.98
CA GLY A 179 9.20 9.13 12.11
C GLY A 179 8.72 7.69 12.14
N LEU A 180 7.40 7.45 11.98
CA LEU A 180 6.81 6.12 11.89
C LEU A 180 7.37 5.34 10.70
N HIS A 181 7.48 6.00 9.53
CA HIS A 181 8.05 5.42 8.33
C HIS A 181 9.51 5.01 8.54
N GLY A 182 10.32 5.89 9.16
CA GLY A 182 11.69 5.60 9.51
C GLY A 182 11.80 4.39 10.46
N LEU A 183 10.97 4.32 11.50
CA LEU A 183 10.94 3.21 12.45
C LEU A 183 10.53 1.90 11.77
N ALA A 184 9.45 1.91 10.99
CA ALA A 184 8.97 0.74 10.24
C ALA A 184 10.06 0.22 9.29
N HIS A 185 10.66 1.10 8.49
CA HIS A 185 11.74 0.75 7.58
C HIS A 185 12.95 0.15 8.31
N GLN A 186 13.39 0.79 9.40
CA GLN A 186 14.53 0.32 10.17
C GLN A 186 14.29 -1.05 10.82
N ARG A 187 13.09 -1.32 11.33
CA ARG A 187 12.74 -2.65 11.85
C ARG A 187 12.84 -3.74 10.79
N LEU A 188 12.49 -3.43 9.55
CA LEU A 188 12.58 -4.38 8.43
C LEU A 188 14.01 -4.67 7.96
N VAL A 189 14.93 -3.69 8.06
CA VAL A 189 16.30 -3.83 7.53
C VAL A 189 17.36 -4.12 8.61
N THR A 190 17.08 -3.78 9.87
CA THR A 190 18.00 -3.95 11.02
C THR A 190 17.41 -4.89 12.07
N VAL A 191 17.00 -6.10 11.64
CA VAL A 191 16.28 -7.09 12.47
C VAL A 191 17.02 -7.43 13.77
N ALA A 192 18.35 -7.43 13.78
CA ALA A 192 19.17 -7.77 14.95
C ALA A 192 19.40 -6.60 15.91
N PHE A 193 18.93 -5.39 15.58
CA PHE A 193 19.13 -4.23 16.47
C PHE A 193 18.19 -4.35 17.68
N PRO A 194 18.72 -4.14 18.93
CA PRO A 194 17.91 -4.23 20.15
C PRO A 194 17.06 -2.96 20.33
N TRP A 195 15.96 -2.86 19.59
CA TRP A 195 15.05 -1.72 19.70
C TRP A 195 14.49 -1.61 21.12
N PRO A 196 14.52 -0.41 21.75
CA PRO A 196 13.79 -0.21 23.01
C PRO A 196 12.30 -0.54 22.81
N ALA A 197 11.72 -1.22 23.81
CA ALA A 197 10.31 -1.65 23.71
C ALA A 197 9.34 -0.48 23.58
N ASP A 198 9.69 0.68 24.15
CA ASP A 198 8.88 1.90 24.17
C ASP A 198 9.24 2.90 23.05
N ILE A 199 10.05 2.50 22.06
CA ILE A 199 10.52 3.43 21.03
C ILE A 199 9.40 4.05 20.21
N ALA A 200 8.36 3.27 19.89
CA ALA A 200 7.20 3.76 19.17
C ALA A 200 6.43 4.80 20.00
N GLU A 201 6.18 4.51 21.26
CA GLU A 201 5.49 5.40 22.19
C GLU A 201 6.25 6.74 22.35
N ARG A 202 7.58 6.69 22.55
CA ARG A 202 8.43 7.88 22.62
C ARG A 202 8.38 8.71 21.37
N LEU A 203 8.45 8.06 20.20
CA LEU A 203 8.41 8.74 18.92
C LEU A 203 7.07 9.44 18.71
N ILE A 204 5.96 8.74 18.99
CA ILE A 204 4.60 9.28 18.85
C ILE A 204 4.42 10.46 19.81
N THR A 205 4.71 10.29 21.10
CA THR A 205 4.54 11.33 22.12
C THR A 205 5.33 12.59 21.76
N THR A 206 6.58 12.42 21.33
CA THR A 206 7.46 13.54 21.02
C THR A 206 7.03 14.29 19.76
N LEU A 207 6.75 13.56 18.67
CA LEU A 207 6.45 14.18 17.37
C LEU A 207 5.00 14.69 17.24
N ALA A 208 4.08 14.15 18.04
CA ALA A 208 2.72 14.64 18.14
C ALA A 208 2.56 15.73 19.22
N HIS A 209 3.64 16.14 19.89
CA HIS A 209 3.61 17.12 21.00
C HIS A 209 2.56 16.79 22.07
N LEU A 210 2.44 15.48 22.41
CA LEU A 210 1.51 15.05 23.45
C LEU A 210 2.04 15.42 24.83
N ASP A 211 1.14 15.87 25.71
CA ASP A 211 1.46 16.12 27.10
C ASP A 211 1.89 14.82 27.82
N GLU A 212 2.79 14.94 28.78
CA GLU A 212 3.13 13.82 29.67
C GLU A 212 1.88 13.41 30.48
N ALA A 213 1.57 12.12 30.52
CA ALA A 213 0.39 11.58 31.20
C ALA A 213 0.59 11.55 32.72
#